data_5e0773d07dae223cf1391168788d7248
#
_entry.id   5e0773d07dae223cf1391168788d7248
#
_cell.length_a   1.000
_cell.length_b   1.000
_cell.length_c   1.000
_cell.angle_alpha   90.00
_cell.angle_beta   90.00
_cell.angle_gamma   90.00
#
_symmetry.space_group_name_H-M   'P 1'
#
loop_
_entity.id
_entity.type
_entity.pdbx_description
1 polymer ?
#
loop_
_entity_poly.entity_id
_entity_poly.type
_entity_poly.pdbx_seq_one_letter_code
_entity_poly.pdbx_strand_id
1 'polypeptide(L)'
;VRIEDSLRVAADADLDLVEVAPNARPPVCKIMDYGKYKYEAAQKARESRRNQQQTVVKEQKLRPKIDDHDYETKKGHVVRFLEAGSKVKVTIMFRGREQSRPELGYRLLQRLGADVADYGFIETSAKQDGRNMTMVLAPHRGAKTRARARPPRAPAARP
;
A
#
# COMPACT_ATOMS: atom_id res chain seq x y z
N VAL A 1 -28.18 -32.04 -16.50
CA VAL A 1 -27.56 -33.39 -16.54
C VAL A 1 -27.69 -34.03 -15.17
N ARG A 2 -28.04 -35.30 -15.11
CA ARG A 2 -28.12 -36.03 -13.84
C ARG A 2 -26.73 -36.28 -13.31
N ILE A 3 -26.59 -36.31 -11.97
CA ILE A 3 -25.31 -36.50 -11.30
C ILE A 3 -24.64 -37.82 -11.66
N GLU A 4 -25.45 -38.87 -11.85
CA GLU A 4 -25.00 -40.21 -12.25
C GLU A 4 -24.34 -40.21 -13.62
N ASP A 5 -24.94 -39.48 -14.58
CA ASP A 5 -24.39 -39.33 -15.93
C ASP A 5 -23.09 -38.53 -15.93
N SER A 6 -23.01 -37.50 -15.10
CA SER A 6 -21.78 -36.69 -14.91
C SER A 6 -20.64 -37.49 -14.30
N LEU A 7 -20.93 -38.32 -13.30
CA LEU A 7 -19.95 -39.23 -12.69
C LEU A 7 -19.46 -40.27 -13.69
N ARG A 8 -20.35 -40.80 -14.53
CA ARG A 8 -19.98 -41.77 -15.56
C ARG A 8 -19.06 -41.16 -16.61
N VAL A 9 -19.38 -39.96 -17.09
CA VAL A 9 -18.52 -39.23 -18.03
C VAL A 9 -17.15 -38.92 -17.45
N ALA A 10 -17.09 -38.54 -16.17
CA ALA A 10 -15.81 -38.30 -15.49
C ALA A 10 -14.98 -39.59 -15.37
N ALA A 11 -15.59 -40.70 -15.02
CA ALA A 11 -14.96 -42.01 -14.95
C ALA A 11 -14.44 -42.48 -16.31
N ASP A 12 -15.23 -42.31 -17.38
CA ASP A 12 -14.82 -42.65 -18.74
C ASP A 12 -13.65 -41.81 -19.26
N ALA A 13 -13.53 -40.58 -18.82
CA ALA A 13 -12.41 -39.68 -19.13
C ALA A 13 -11.19 -39.86 -18.21
N ASP A 14 -11.31 -40.72 -17.17
CA ASP A 14 -10.28 -40.87 -16.11
C ASP A 14 -9.95 -39.56 -15.40
N LEU A 15 -10.98 -38.77 -15.14
CA LEU A 15 -10.92 -37.45 -14.50
C LEU A 15 -11.86 -37.38 -13.30
N ASP A 16 -11.71 -36.35 -12.52
CA ASP A 16 -12.55 -36.08 -11.34
C ASP A 16 -13.72 -35.15 -11.67
N LEU A 17 -14.87 -35.38 -11.03
CA LEU A 17 -15.99 -34.47 -11.04
C LEU A 17 -15.86 -33.53 -9.82
N VAL A 18 -15.65 -32.25 -10.09
CA VAL A 18 -15.44 -31.23 -9.04
C VAL A 18 -16.60 -30.24 -9.02
N GLU A 19 -17.17 -30.05 -7.83
CA GLU A 19 -18.21 -29.06 -7.61
C GLU A 19 -17.61 -27.66 -7.48
N VAL A 20 -17.85 -26.81 -8.48
CA VAL A 20 -17.26 -25.46 -8.58
C VAL A 20 -18.13 -24.42 -7.89
N ALA A 21 -19.44 -24.56 -7.98
CA ALA A 21 -20.41 -23.63 -7.41
C ALA A 21 -21.56 -24.40 -6.71
N PRO A 22 -21.36 -24.78 -5.43
CA PRO A 22 -22.36 -25.56 -4.69
C PRO A 22 -23.64 -24.77 -4.39
N ASN A 23 -23.54 -23.45 -4.27
CA ASN A 23 -24.66 -22.57 -3.96
C ASN A 23 -25.45 -22.11 -5.18
N ALA A 24 -25.00 -22.42 -6.39
CA ALA A 24 -25.74 -22.12 -7.60
C ALA A 24 -26.95 -23.05 -7.74
N ARG A 25 -28.01 -22.60 -8.39
CA ARG A 25 -29.21 -23.38 -8.64
C ARG A 25 -29.48 -23.41 -10.14
N PRO A 26 -29.21 -24.54 -10.82
CA PRO A 26 -28.63 -25.80 -10.31
C PRO A 26 -27.14 -25.70 -9.95
N PRO A 27 -26.61 -26.58 -9.08
CA PRO A 27 -25.19 -26.64 -8.77
C PRO A 27 -24.34 -26.86 -10.01
N VAL A 28 -23.19 -26.19 -10.10
CA VAL A 28 -22.29 -26.30 -11.25
C VAL A 28 -21.08 -27.16 -10.87
N CYS A 29 -20.87 -28.23 -11.66
CA CYS A 29 -19.74 -29.13 -11.54
C CYS A 29 -18.90 -29.08 -12.81
N LYS A 30 -17.61 -29.32 -12.66
CA LYS A 30 -16.66 -29.39 -13.77
C LYS A 30 -15.85 -30.66 -13.70
N ILE A 31 -15.64 -31.28 -14.84
CA ILE A 31 -14.79 -32.46 -14.98
C ILE A 31 -13.36 -31.98 -15.18
N MET A 32 -12.44 -32.33 -14.27
CA MET A 32 -11.05 -31.94 -14.33
C MET A 32 -10.18 -32.89 -13.49
N ASP A 33 -8.87 -32.84 -13.69
CA ASP A 33 -7.90 -33.44 -12.77
C ASP A 33 -7.78 -32.56 -11.51
N TYR A 34 -8.38 -33.01 -10.42
CA TYR A 34 -8.40 -32.26 -9.16
C TYR A 34 -7.00 -32.08 -8.53
N GLY A 35 -6.14 -33.07 -8.65
CA GLY A 35 -4.77 -32.99 -8.15
C GLY A 35 -3.98 -31.86 -8.84
N LYS A 36 -4.07 -31.82 -10.15
CA LYS A 36 -3.47 -30.75 -10.97
C LYS A 36 -4.05 -29.39 -10.66
N TYR A 37 -5.37 -29.30 -10.59
CA TYR A 37 -6.08 -28.08 -10.25
C TYR A 37 -5.66 -27.53 -8.87
N LYS A 38 -5.59 -28.40 -7.86
CA LYS A 38 -5.17 -28.06 -6.50
C LYS A 38 -3.73 -27.54 -6.48
N TYR A 39 -2.85 -28.18 -7.21
CA TYR A 39 -1.45 -27.75 -7.34
C TYR A 39 -1.33 -26.37 -8.00
N GLU A 40 -1.98 -26.18 -9.13
CA GLU A 40 -1.97 -24.89 -9.85
C GLU A 40 -2.59 -23.76 -9.02
N ALA A 41 -3.68 -24.03 -8.30
CA ALA A 41 -4.31 -23.08 -7.40
C ALA A 41 -3.36 -22.68 -6.25
N ALA A 42 -2.64 -23.64 -5.67
CA ALA A 42 -1.64 -23.39 -4.65
C ALA A 42 -0.45 -22.56 -5.18
N GLN A 43 0.00 -22.82 -6.40
CA GLN A 43 1.04 -22.04 -7.06
C GLN A 43 0.59 -20.60 -7.32
N LYS A 44 -0.60 -20.41 -7.86
CA LYS A 44 -1.20 -19.07 -8.05
C LYS A 44 -1.33 -18.30 -6.73
N ALA A 45 -1.76 -18.99 -5.68
CA ALA A 45 -1.88 -18.36 -4.35
C ALA A 45 -0.50 -17.94 -3.79
N ARG A 46 0.54 -18.74 -3.99
CA ARG A 46 1.92 -18.39 -3.61
C ARG A 46 2.45 -17.20 -4.39
N GLU A 47 2.25 -17.19 -5.71
CA GLU A 47 2.63 -16.05 -6.56
C GLU A 47 1.87 -14.78 -6.18
N SER A 48 0.58 -14.89 -5.96
CA SER A 48 -0.26 -13.75 -5.52
C SER A 48 0.24 -13.18 -4.21
N ARG A 49 0.55 -14.03 -3.21
CA ARG A 49 1.13 -13.59 -1.93
C ARG A 49 2.51 -12.96 -2.09
N ARG A 50 3.36 -13.52 -2.95
CA ARG A 50 4.71 -12.99 -3.23
C ARG A 50 4.63 -11.64 -3.94
N ASN A 51 3.67 -11.49 -4.86
CA ASN A 51 3.46 -10.26 -5.62
C ASN A 51 2.61 -9.23 -4.87
N GLN A 52 1.96 -9.64 -3.77
CA GLN A 52 1.19 -8.74 -2.93
C GLN A 52 2.13 -7.71 -2.29
N GLN A 53 2.02 -6.49 -2.75
CA GLN A 53 2.80 -5.39 -2.19
C GLN A 53 2.20 -5.01 -0.82
N GLN A 54 2.91 -5.38 0.24
CA GLN A 54 2.57 -4.87 1.57
C GLN A 54 2.85 -3.36 1.58
N THR A 55 1.79 -2.58 1.70
CA THR A 55 1.91 -1.14 1.89
C THR A 55 2.32 -0.87 3.32
N VAL A 56 3.59 -0.57 3.52
CA VAL A 56 4.12 -0.19 4.84
C VAL A 56 3.76 1.27 5.11
N VAL A 57 3.20 1.55 6.28
CA VAL A 57 2.95 2.91 6.76
C VAL A 57 4.11 3.33 7.66
N LYS A 58 4.81 4.38 7.27
CA LYS A 58 5.88 5.01 8.06
C LYS A 58 5.33 6.23 8.80
N GLU A 59 5.79 6.47 10.01
CA GLU A 59 5.39 7.64 10.78
C GLU A 59 6.52 8.67 10.83
N GLN A 60 6.16 9.93 10.59
CA GLN A 60 7.06 11.07 10.76
C GLN A 60 6.43 12.06 11.73
N LYS A 61 7.12 12.34 12.83
CA LYS A 61 6.65 13.27 13.86
C LYS A 61 7.26 14.66 13.64
N LEU A 62 6.41 15.66 13.73
CA LEU A 62 6.79 17.07 13.61
C LEU A 62 6.30 17.86 14.82
N ARG A 63 6.82 19.07 14.98
CA ARG A 63 6.34 20.05 15.96
C ARG A 63 5.83 21.29 15.26
N PRO A 64 4.83 22.02 15.84
CA PRO A 64 4.27 23.22 15.22
C PRO A 64 5.31 24.32 15.00
N LYS A 65 6.25 24.47 15.94
CA LYS A 65 7.39 25.38 15.86
C LYS A 65 8.61 24.59 15.48
N ILE A 66 8.74 24.26 14.21
CA ILE A 66 9.89 23.57 13.65
C ILE A 66 10.85 24.58 13.02
N ASP A 67 12.14 24.37 13.22
CA ASP A 67 13.17 25.11 12.51
C ASP A 67 13.23 24.71 11.04
N ASP A 68 13.59 25.64 10.16
CA ASP A 68 13.62 25.38 8.72
C ASP A 68 14.57 24.26 8.34
N HIS A 69 15.73 24.17 9.01
CA HIS A 69 16.69 23.09 8.78
C HIS A 69 16.12 21.71 9.17
N ASP A 70 15.48 21.61 10.34
CA ASP A 70 14.83 20.37 10.78
C ASP A 70 13.64 20.02 9.89
N TYR A 71 12.90 21.02 9.41
CA TYR A 71 11.82 20.81 8.44
C TYR A 71 12.34 20.20 7.13
N GLU A 72 13.41 20.75 6.55
CA GLU A 72 13.99 20.20 5.31
C GLU A 72 14.53 18.79 5.50
N THR A 73 15.13 18.47 6.64
CA THR A 73 15.59 17.14 6.99
C THR A 73 14.43 16.15 7.05
N LYS A 74 13.34 16.51 7.73
CA LYS A 74 12.16 15.65 7.88
C LYS A 74 11.38 15.53 6.57
N LYS A 75 11.31 16.59 5.78
CA LYS A 75 10.78 16.54 4.41
C LYS A 75 11.57 15.54 3.56
N GLY A 76 12.89 15.55 3.63
CA GLY A 76 13.74 14.58 2.95
C GLY A 76 13.47 13.13 3.37
N HIS A 77 13.14 12.88 4.64
CA HIS A 77 12.72 11.56 5.11
C HIS A 77 11.39 11.14 4.49
N VAL A 78 10.39 12.03 4.49
CA VAL A 78 9.08 11.78 3.88
C VAL A 78 9.23 11.47 2.39
N VAL A 79 10.02 12.24 1.66
CA VAL A 79 10.30 11.99 0.23
C VAL A 79 10.90 10.61 0.02
N ARG A 80 11.90 10.21 0.81
CA ARG A 80 12.50 8.86 0.72
C ARG A 80 11.49 7.76 0.99
N PHE A 81 10.61 7.93 1.96
CA PHE A 81 9.56 6.94 2.24
C PHE A 81 8.55 6.83 1.10
N LEU A 82 8.14 7.95 0.51
CA LEU A 82 7.23 7.97 -0.64
C LEU A 82 7.90 7.37 -1.89
N GLU A 83 9.17 7.67 -2.16
CA GLU A 83 9.94 7.06 -3.25
C GLU A 83 10.08 5.55 -3.09
N ALA A 84 10.21 5.06 -1.85
CA ALA A 84 10.22 3.62 -1.55
C ALA A 84 8.85 2.94 -1.70
N GLY A 85 7.79 3.70 -1.97
CA GLY A 85 6.43 3.20 -2.12
C GLY A 85 5.70 2.96 -0.80
N SER A 86 6.17 3.55 0.30
CA SER A 86 5.52 3.50 1.61
C SER A 86 4.55 4.67 1.77
N LYS A 87 3.47 4.45 2.50
CA LYS A 87 2.62 5.54 2.99
C LYS A 87 3.29 6.22 4.18
N VAL A 88 3.09 7.51 4.34
CA VAL A 88 3.65 8.28 5.46
C VAL A 88 2.53 8.92 6.26
N LYS A 89 2.45 8.54 7.53
CA LYS A 89 1.60 9.21 8.51
C LYS A 89 2.42 10.34 9.15
N VAL A 90 2.05 11.58 8.86
CA VAL A 90 2.68 12.75 9.46
C VAL A 90 1.87 13.14 10.69
N THR A 91 2.53 13.19 11.84
CA THR A 91 1.91 13.53 13.12
C THR A 91 2.55 14.79 13.69
N ILE A 92 1.74 15.82 13.97
CA ILE A 92 2.17 17.01 14.68
C ILE A 92 1.74 16.88 16.13
N MET A 93 2.70 16.99 17.03
CA MET A 93 2.46 16.96 18.48
C MET A 93 2.44 18.38 19.04
N PHE A 94 1.27 18.80 19.57
CA PHE A 94 1.12 20.07 20.26
C PHE A 94 1.48 19.95 21.74
N ARG A 95 2.17 20.96 22.27
CA ARG A 95 2.49 21.07 23.68
C ARG A 95 1.74 22.22 24.32
N GLY A 96 1.14 21.98 25.47
CA GLY A 96 0.57 23.03 26.34
C GLY A 96 -0.26 24.07 25.57
N ARG A 97 0.22 25.32 25.56
CA ARG A 97 -0.46 26.45 24.90
C ARG A 97 -0.57 26.35 23.38
N GLU A 98 0.20 25.49 22.74
CA GLU A 98 0.16 25.29 21.28
C GLU A 98 -1.14 24.62 20.84
N GLN A 99 -1.85 23.90 21.75
CA GLN A 99 -3.14 23.28 21.47
C GLN A 99 -4.24 24.30 21.15
N SER A 100 -4.10 25.53 21.65
CA SER A 100 -5.05 26.61 21.36
C SER A 100 -4.86 27.21 19.96
N ARG A 101 -3.81 26.84 19.24
CA ARG A 101 -3.49 27.32 17.88
C ARG A 101 -3.27 26.15 16.90
N PRO A 102 -4.31 25.36 16.62
CA PRO A 102 -4.20 24.22 15.70
C PRO A 102 -3.88 24.64 14.26
N GLU A 103 -4.14 25.91 13.91
CA GLU A 103 -3.87 26.47 12.57
C GLU A 103 -2.39 26.38 12.20
N LEU A 104 -1.46 26.51 13.16
CA LEU A 104 -0.02 26.41 12.89
C LEU A 104 0.36 25.01 12.42
N GLY A 105 -0.21 23.98 13.03
CA GLY A 105 -0.02 22.61 12.59
C GLY A 105 -0.66 22.36 11.23
N TYR A 106 -1.85 22.85 11.02
CA TYR A 106 -2.54 22.72 9.74
C TYR A 106 -1.75 23.36 8.58
N ARG A 107 -1.25 24.57 8.77
CA ARG A 107 -0.40 25.27 7.76
C ARG A 107 0.88 24.49 7.47
N LEU A 108 1.52 23.94 8.50
CA LEU A 108 2.72 23.13 8.33
C LEU A 108 2.46 21.86 7.52
N LEU A 109 1.36 21.16 7.79
CA LEU A 109 0.96 19.97 7.04
C LEU A 109 0.59 20.31 5.59
N GLN A 110 -0.09 21.43 5.35
CA GLN A 110 -0.41 21.91 4.00
C GLN A 110 0.88 22.24 3.22
N ARG A 111 1.83 22.93 3.85
CA ARG A 111 3.15 23.21 3.26
C ARG A 111 3.87 21.92 2.87
N LEU A 112 3.91 20.95 3.79
CA LEU A 112 4.54 19.66 3.52
C LEU A 112 3.84 18.91 2.38
N GLY A 113 2.53 18.88 2.34
CA GLY A 113 1.75 18.26 1.28
C GLY A 113 2.03 18.88 -0.09
N ALA A 114 2.15 20.20 -0.18
CA ALA A 114 2.52 20.91 -1.39
C ALA A 114 3.97 20.63 -1.81
N ASP A 115 4.93 20.62 -0.87
CA ASP A 115 6.34 20.39 -1.13
C ASP A 115 6.63 18.96 -1.62
N VAL A 116 5.83 17.98 -1.22
CA VAL A 116 5.98 16.58 -1.62
C VAL A 116 4.99 16.13 -2.71
N ALA A 117 4.27 17.05 -3.30
CA ALA A 117 3.24 16.76 -4.33
C ALA A 117 3.79 15.97 -5.54
N ASP A 118 5.07 16.16 -5.89
CA ASP A 118 5.73 15.43 -6.98
C ASP A 118 5.99 13.95 -6.64
N TYR A 119 6.03 13.59 -5.37
CA TYR A 119 6.36 12.24 -4.89
C TYR A 119 5.14 11.47 -4.41
N GLY A 120 4.11 12.17 -3.98
CA GLY A 120 2.91 11.57 -3.45
C GLY A 120 1.73 12.55 -3.38
N PHE A 121 0.63 12.08 -2.85
CA PHE A 121 -0.60 12.88 -2.67
C PHE A 121 -1.15 12.72 -1.26
N ILE A 122 -1.98 13.67 -0.85
CA ILE A 122 -2.67 13.60 0.44
C ILE A 122 -3.81 12.59 0.34
N GLU A 123 -3.66 11.44 0.98
CA GLU A 123 -4.71 10.39 1.05
C GLU A 123 -5.76 10.76 2.11
N THR A 124 -5.31 11.23 3.27
CA THR A 124 -6.17 11.73 4.34
C THR A 124 -5.72 13.12 4.72
N SER A 125 -6.64 14.08 4.62
CA SER A 125 -6.37 15.48 5.00
C SER A 125 -6.02 15.61 6.48
N ALA A 126 -5.42 16.73 6.84
CA ALA A 126 -5.04 17.02 8.21
C ALA A 126 -6.26 16.98 9.13
N LYS A 127 -6.20 16.14 10.14
CA LYS A 127 -7.26 15.96 11.14
C LYS A 127 -6.68 16.04 12.54
N GLN A 128 -7.33 16.79 13.39
CA GLN A 128 -6.95 16.86 14.80
C GLN A 128 -7.44 15.61 15.55
N ASP A 129 -6.54 14.99 16.27
CA ASP A 129 -6.77 13.81 17.11
C ASP A 129 -6.21 14.11 18.51
N GLY A 130 -7.04 14.61 19.39
CA GLY A 130 -6.65 15.02 20.75
C GLY A 130 -5.55 16.09 20.74
N ARG A 131 -4.38 15.75 21.29
CA ARG A 131 -3.19 16.61 21.34
C ARG A 131 -2.34 16.60 20.07
N ASN A 132 -2.73 15.80 19.10
CA ASN A 132 -1.98 15.59 17.87
C ASN A 132 -2.82 15.99 16.67
N MET A 133 -2.16 16.32 15.59
CA MET A 133 -2.78 16.48 14.29
C MET A 133 -2.10 15.52 13.31
N THR A 134 -2.89 14.75 12.58
CA THR A 134 -2.38 13.71 11.68
C THR A 134 -2.81 13.95 10.25
N MET A 135 -1.94 13.63 9.32
CA MET A 135 -2.19 13.61 7.89
C MET A 135 -1.54 12.37 7.29
N VAL A 136 -2.17 11.73 6.33
CA VAL A 136 -1.61 10.58 5.63
C VAL A 136 -1.28 10.95 4.20
N LEU A 137 -0.04 10.69 3.82
CA LEU A 137 0.46 10.83 2.46
C LEU A 137 0.62 9.44 1.83
N ALA A 138 0.17 9.29 0.59
CA ALA A 138 0.35 8.09 -0.20
C ALA A 138 1.29 8.36 -1.37
N PRO A 139 2.13 7.39 -1.76
CA PRO A 139 3.01 7.53 -2.93
C PRO A 139 2.18 7.48 -4.22
N HIS A 140 2.63 8.19 -5.26
CA HIS A 140 2.06 8.03 -6.59
C HIS A 140 2.26 6.61 -7.12
N ARG A 141 1.30 6.10 -7.89
CA ARG A 141 1.44 4.80 -8.57
C ARG A 141 2.68 4.83 -9.46
N GLY A 142 3.61 3.88 -9.23
CA GLY A 142 4.86 3.80 -9.98
C GLY A 142 6.08 4.45 -9.30
N ALA A 143 5.95 5.00 -8.08
CA ALA A 143 7.08 5.56 -7.33
C ALA A 143 8.25 4.57 -7.18
N LYS A 144 7.96 3.27 -7.00
CA LYS A 144 9.00 2.21 -6.96
C LYS A 144 9.78 2.06 -8.27
N THR A 145 9.16 2.35 -9.41
CA THR A 145 9.82 2.25 -10.72
C THR A 145 10.79 3.41 -10.95
N ARG A 146 10.46 4.61 -10.44
CA ARG A 146 11.33 5.78 -10.51
C ARG A 146 12.58 5.68 -9.63
N ALA A 147 12.44 5.13 -8.42
CA ALA A 147 13.59 4.92 -7.53
C ALA A 147 14.62 3.93 -8.11
N ARG A 148 14.18 2.93 -8.89
CA ARG A 148 15.07 1.99 -9.59
C ARG A 148 15.74 2.60 -10.84
N ALA A 149 15.14 3.61 -11.44
CA ALA A 149 15.65 4.25 -12.67
C ALA A 149 16.62 5.42 -12.42
N ARG A 150 16.84 5.80 -11.15
CA ARG A 150 17.78 6.87 -10.82
C ARG A 150 19.21 6.30 -10.78
N PRO A 151 20.11 6.70 -11.70
CA PRO A 151 21.50 6.26 -11.66
C PRO A 151 22.16 6.74 -10.37
N PRO A 152 23.15 6.00 -9.83
CA PRO A 152 23.87 6.42 -8.66
C PRO A 152 24.53 7.79 -8.91
N ARG A 153 24.23 8.73 -8.02
CA ARG A 153 24.81 10.08 -8.06
C ARG A 153 26.33 9.93 -7.96
N ALA A 154 27.03 10.33 -8.99
CA ALA A 154 28.47 10.36 -9.00
C ALA A 154 29.01 11.11 -7.75
N PRO A 155 30.09 10.61 -7.10
CA PRO A 155 30.67 11.30 -5.97
C PRO A 155 31.16 12.67 -6.43
N ALA A 156 30.73 13.70 -5.70
CA ALA A 156 31.20 15.06 -5.94
C ALA A 156 32.73 15.08 -5.78
N ALA A 157 33.42 15.45 -6.83
CA ALA A 157 34.85 15.71 -6.78
C ALA A 157 35.09 16.79 -5.71
N ARG A 158 35.88 16.46 -4.72
CA ARG A 158 36.40 17.45 -3.76
C ARG A 158 37.46 18.29 -4.48
N PRO A 159 37.47 19.62 -4.23
CA PRO A 159 38.54 20.48 -4.69
C PRO A 159 39.86 20.19 -3.98
#